data_95fdf7233ca034f67ecfbd340d360020
#
_entry.id   95fdf7233ca034f67ecfbd340d360020
#
_cell.length_a   1.000
_cell.length_b   1.000
_cell.length_c   1.000
_cell.angle_alpha   90.00
_cell.angle_beta   90.00
_cell.angle_gamma   90.00
#
_symmetry.space_group_name_H-M   'P 1'
#
loop_
_entity.id
_entity.type
_entity.pdbx_description
1 polymer ?
#
loop_
_entity_poly.entity_id
_entity_poly.type
_entity_poly.pdbx_seq_one_letter_code
_entity_poly.pdbx_strand_id
1 'polypeptide(L)'
;MNKNYVGFFNCTTKEELNSFKEELLEYPNDCQKLLMRSRRFVSGEYLFDNEWDMERTHESIHWQLAEIQWGDSPNNDPEWNYMLNRHRFLVDIGLAYLLTEEEIYKRYLADFLQAFIEHNPLNEQTKGYSWRTIDVGLRVVHWLKLLEIHRHFPLFTPELAQRMEEEISHHGKYLYDHLSIERGQSNWQVLEIAGLYSISLAYPEWASASDWRVASLAYLEESLALQVEEDGMQREQSFMYHNEVLLSLLQIIQLAQRNQQEIPELILNYAKKMTQAAASFVKPDGKQPVYGDSDLEDMTGLLQYAEGIVSPSSFAKKRPTFFAKQSFGYGEFPLENKFLSVFSVHHFQQAGLMIAKTPEDYTLFKCGPLGGGHGHD
;
A
#
# COMPACT_ATOMS: atom_id res chain seq x y z
N MET A 1 17.39 11.42 -0.38
CA MET A 1 16.12 11.76 0.33
C MET A 1 16.30 13.02 1.17
N ASN A 2 15.34 13.95 1.11
CA ASN A 2 15.39 15.21 1.87
C ASN A 2 15.39 14.96 3.38
N LYS A 3 16.27 15.70 4.12
CA LYS A 3 16.41 15.52 5.57
C LYS A 3 15.17 15.89 6.39
N ASN A 4 14.31 16.76 5.85
CA ASN A 4 13.09 17.21 6.50
C ASN A 4 11.85 16.39 6.09
N TYR A 5 11.99 15.42 5.20
CA TYR A 5 10.89 14.55 4.77
C TYR A 5 10.43 13.68 5.93
N VAL A 6 9.14 13.74 6.23
CA VAL A 6 8.46 12.87 7.19
C VAL A 6 7.70 11.80 6.41
N GLY A 7 8.21 10.59 6.45
CA GLY A 7 7.75 9.51 5.61
C GLY A 7 6.67 8.63 6.26
N PHE A 8 6.67 7.36 5.85
CA PHE A 8 5.63 6.37 6.19
C PHE A 8 5.67 5.95 7.66
N PHE A 9 6.86 5.88 8.27
CA PHE A 9 7.03 5.48 9.68
C PHE A 9 6.96 6.66 10.65
N ASN A 10 6.83 7.89 10.11
CA ASN A 10 6.79 9.12 10.90
C ASN A 10 8.06 9.34 11.73
N CYS A 11 9.22 8.94 11.20
CA CYS A 11 10.50 9.01 11.88
C CYS A 11 11.43 10.01 11.16
N THR A 12 11.82 11.09 11.84
CA THR A 12 12.77 12.08 11.34
C THR A 12 14.12 12.02 12.06
N THR A 13 14.17 11.32 13.19
CA THR A 13 15.37 11.12 14.00
C THR A 13 15.60 9.64 14.32
N LYS A 14 16.82 9.33 14.77
CA LYS A 14 17.16 7.98 15.22
C LYS A 14 16.37 7.59 16.47
N GLU A 15 16.13 8.53 17.35
CA GLU A 15 15.37 8.34 18.58
C GLU A 15 13.92 7.97 18.27
N GLU A 16 13.29 8.64 17.30
CA GLU A 16 11.93 8.30 16.84
C GLU A 16 11.87 6.91 16.19
N LEU A 17 12.88 6.54 15.39
CA LEU A 17 12.95 5.19 14.82
C LEU A 17 13.15 4.11 15.90
N ASN A 18 13.94 4.40 16.95
CA ASN A 18 14.07 3.50 18.09
C ASN A 18 12.74 3.37 18.87
N SER A 19 12.01 4.48 19.07
CA SER A 19 10.68 4.44 19.69
C SER A 19 9.72 3.59 18.85
N PHE A 20 9.73 3.76 17.53
CA PHE A 20 8.94 2.94 16.61
C PHE A 20 9.30 1.45 16.72
N LYS A 21 10.60 1.10 16.80
CA LYS A 21 11.06 -0.27 17.05
C LYS A 21 10.46 -0.84 18.35
N GLU A 22 10.56 -0.10 19.46
CA GLU A 22 10.02 -0.52 20.75
C GLU A 22 8.50 -0.71 20.71
N GLU A 23 7.79 0.17 20.02
CA GLU A 23 6.35 0.06 19.84
C GLU A 23 5.94 -1.16 19.00
N LEU A 24 6.73 -1.56 18.00
CA LEU A 24 6.51 -2.82 17.25
C LEU A 24 6.70 -4.05 18.16
N LEU A 25 7.71 -4.04 19.04
CA LEU A 25 7.98 -5.14 19.96
C LEU A 25 6.84 -5.39 20.97
N GLU A 26 5.95 -4.43 21.16
CA GLU A 26 4.73 -4.63 21.94
C GLU A 26 3.72 -5.62 21.30
N TYR A 27 3.95 -6.06 20.04
CA TYR A 27 3.14 -7.02 19.29
C TYR A 27 3.94 -8.31 19.03
N PRO A 28 4.27 -9.11 20.06
CA PRO A 28 5.24 -10.21 19.93
C PRO A 28 4.81 -11.29 18.91
N ASN A 29 3.51 -11.59 18.82
CA ASN A 29 3.01 -12.59 17.87
C ASN A 29 3.14 -12.09 16.41
N ASP A 30 2.86 -10.83 16.16
CA ASP A 30 2.96 -10.25 14.81
C ASP A 30 4.41 -10.06 14.40
N CYS A 31 5.29 -9.64 15.32
CA CYS A 31 6.73 -9.64 15.12
C CYS A 31 7.24 -11.04 14.77
N GLN A 32 6.78 -12.09 15.47
CA GLN A 32 7.17 -13.47 15.17
C GLN A 32 6.74 -13.87 13.75
N LYS A 33 5.52 -13.55 13.32
CA LYS A 33 5.05 -13.79 11.95
C LYS A 33 5.91 -13.07 10.92
N LEU A 34 6.20 -11.78 11.15
CA LEU A 34 7.07 -10.98 10.29
C LEU A 34 8.46 -11.62 10.14
N LEU A 35 9.08 -12.01 11.26
CA LEU A 35 10.38 -12.68 11.25
C LEU A 35 10.34 -14.04 10.54
N MET A 36 9.28 -14.82 10.69
CA MET A 36 9.11 -16.08 9.98
C MET A 36 9.01 -15.87 8.47
N ARG A 37 8.19 -14.92 7.99
CA ARG A 37 8.11 -14.57 6.57
C ARG A 37 9.46 -14.09 6.04
N SER A 38 10.11 -13.18 6.74
CA SER A 38 11.43 -12.67 6.35
C SER A 38 12.48 -13.78 6.23
N ARG A 39 12.48 -14.76 7.13
CA ARG A 39 13.38 -15.92 7.07
C ARG A 39 13.12 -16.81 5.86
N ARG A 40 11.84 -17.01 5.47
CA ARG A 40 11.51 -17.75 4.24
C ARG A 40 12.18 -17.10 3.03
N PHE A 41 11.96 -15.81 2.80
CA PHE A 41 12.57 -15.09 1.68
C PHE A 41 14.10 -15.16 1.68
N VAL A 42 14.72 -14.92 2.82
CA VAL A 42 16.19 -14.98 2.97
C VAL A 42 16.74 -16.40 2.73
N SER A 43 15.97 -17.44 3.01
CA SER A 43 16.34 -18.84 2.71
C SER A 43 16.07 -19.26 1.26
N GLY A 44 15.50 -18.37 0.43
CA GLY A 44 15.16 -18.64 -0.96
C GLY A 44 13.76 -19.22 -1.16
N GLU A 45 12.90 -19.22 -0.15
CA GLU A 45 11.51 -19.62 -0.26
C GLU A 45 10.61 -18.40 -0.44
N TYR A 46 10.03 -18.26 -1.62
CA TYR A 46 9.15 -17.14 -2.01
C TYR A 46 7.70 -17.58 -1.96
N LEU A 47 6.94 -17.02 -1.00
CA LEU A 47 5.49 -17.14 -0.87
C LEU A 47 4.95 -15.77 -0.46
N PHE A 48 4.08 -15.20 -1.28
CA PHE A 48 3.48 -13.89 -1.05
C PHE A 48 2.08 -14.06 -0.43
N ASP A 49 2.04 -14.26 0.87
CA ASP A 49 0.85 -14.61 1.66
C ASP A 49 0.54 -13.60 2.77
N ASN A 50 1.13 -12.40 2.72
CA ASN A 50 0.95 -11.40 3.75
C ASN A 50 -0.45 -10.76 3.67
N GLU A 51 -0.96 -10.28 4.81
CA GLU A 51 -2.17 -9.47 4.86
C GLU A 51 -2.02 -8.24 3.93
N TRP A 52 -3.08 -7.93 3.19
CA TRP A 52 -3.08 -6.83 2.22
C TRP A 52 -2.07 -6.97 1.06
N ASP A 53 -1.57 -8.18 0.79
CA ASP A 53 -1.01 -8.47 -0.51
C ASP A 53 -2.16 -8.64 -1.50
N MET A 54 -2.24 -7.79 -2.52
CA MET A 54 -3.24 -7.98 -3.58
C MET A 54 -2.96 -9.31 -4.29
N GLU A 55 -3.99 -10.15 -4.39
CA GLU A 55 -3.92 -11.40 -5.15
C GLU A 55 -2.79 -12.31 -4.64
N ARG A 56 -2.94 -12.80 -3.42
CA ARG A 56 -1.95 -13.64 -2.73
C ARG A 56 -1.62 -14.90 -3.53
N THR A 57 -0.35 -15.31 -3.44
CA THR A 57 0.07 -16.60 -3.97
C THR A 57 -0.13 -17.71 -2.94
N HIS A 58 -0.39 -18.93 -3.41
CA HIS A 58 -0.73 -20.07 -2.56
C HIS A 58 0.34 -21.16 -2.55
N GLU A 59 1.31 -21.09 -3.44
CA GLU A 59 2.40 -22.06 -3.57
C GLU A 59 3.74 -21.35 -3.42
N SER A 60 4.64 -21.93 -2.62
CA SER A 60 5.99 -21.42 -2.47
C SER A 60 6.88 -21.85 -3.61
N ILE A 61 7.75 -20.94 -4.06
CA ILE A 61 8.79 -21.20 -5.05
C ILE A 61 10.15 -21.11 -4.37
N HIS A 62 11.02 -22.04 -4.67
CA HIS A 62 12.37 -22.06 -4.12
C HIS A 62 13.40 -21.63 -5.17
N TRP A 63 13.97 -20.45 -4.98
CA TRP A 63 15.06 -19.92 -5.81
C TRP A 63 16.19 -19.35 -4.95
N GLN A 64 17.43 -19.64 -5.35
CA GLN A 64 18.52 -18.82 -4.90
C GLN A 64 18.47 -17.47 -5.64
N LEU A 65 18.95 -16.41 -5.02
CA LEU A 65 18.87 -15.06 -5.60
C LEU A 65 19.47 -14.99 -7.02
N ALA A 66 20.58 -15.70 -7.26
CA ALA A 66 21.23 -15.75 -8.59
C ALA A 66 20.43 -16.53 -9.64
N GLU A 67 19.40 -17.27 -9.23
CA GLU A 67 18.56 -18.11 -10.10
C GLU A 67 17.23 -17.46 -10.45
N ILE A 68 16.92 -16.30 -9.85
CA ILE A 68 15.65 -15.60 -10.08
C ILE A 68 15.50 -15.24 -11.55
N GLN A 69 14.42 -15.74 -12.15
CA GLN A 69 14.00 -15.38 -13.50
C GLN A 69 12.95 -14.26 -13.39
N TRP A 70 13.39 -13.01 -13.49
CA TRP A 70 12.60 -11.81 -13.17
C TRP A 70 11.30 -11.66 -13.96
N GLY A 71 11.22 -12.26 -15.15
CA GLY A 71 10.03 -12.23 -16.00
C GLY A 71 9.19 -13.51 -15.97
N ASP A 72 9.59 -14.51 -15.18
CA ASP A 72 8.85 -15.78 -15.12
C ASP A 72 7.60 -15.68 -14.23
N SER A 73 6.61 -16.46 -14.62
CA SER A 73 5.38 -16.70 -13.84
C SER A 73 5.33 -18.18 -13.44
N PRO A 74 5.99 -18.56 -12.32
CA PRO A 74 5.99 -19.93 -11.85
C PRO A 74 4.57 -20.47 -11.71
N ASN A 75 4.37 -21.74 -12.02
CA ASN A 75 3.07 -22.42 -11.98
C ASN A 75 2.00 -21.78 -12.90
N ASN A 76 2.40 -21.00 -13.90
CA ASN A 76 1.54 -20.16 -14.75
C ASN A 76 0.70 -19.13 -13.94
N ASP A 77 1.19 -18.72 -12.78
CA ASP A 77 0.59 -17.70 -11.95
C ASP A 77 1.28 -16.35 -12.20
N PRO A 78 0.68 -15.41 -12.95
CA PRO A 78 1.27 -14.11 -13.21
C PRO A 78 1.37 -13.25 -11.95
N GLU A 79 0.49 -13.44 -10.95
CA GLU A 79 0.51 -12.66 -9.71
C GLU A 79 1.79 -12.92 -8.90
N TRP A 80 2.32 -14.14 -8.95
CA TRP A 80 3.60 -14.46 -8.34
C TRP A 80 4.72 -13.53 -8.85
N ASN A 81 4.76 -13.32 -10.18
CA ASN A 81 5.74 -12.42 -10.79
C ASN A 81 5.51 -10.96 -10.39
N TYR A 82 4.24 -10.54 -10.37
CA TYR A 82 3.90 -9.17 -9.99
C TYR A 82 4.27 -8.88 -8.54
N MET A 83 3.98 -9.80 -7.62
CA MET A 83 4.35 -9.67 -6.21
C MET A 83 5.86 -9.60 -6.01
N LEU A 84 6.64 -10.41 -6.75
CA LEU A 84 8.10 -10.33 -6.75
C LEU A 84 8.58 -8.93 -7.14
N ASN A 85 7.97 -8.31 -8.17
CA ASN A 85 8.39 -7.02 -8.72
C ASN A 85 7.85 -5.80 -7.95
N ARG A 86 6.83 -5.96 -7.08
CA ARG A 86 6.30 -4.91 -6.19
C ARG A 86 7.19 -4.63 -4.99
N HIS A 87 8.02 -5.57 -4.57
CA HIS A 87 9.01 -5.45 -3.49
C HIS A 87 8.44 -5.21 -2.09
N ARG A 88 7.16 -5.48 -1.83
CA ARG A 88 6.59 -5.29 -0.50
C ARG A 88 7.30 -6.11 0.57
N PHE A 89 7.61 -7.37 0.28
CA PHE A 89 8.30 -8.29 1.19
C PHE A 89 9.68 -7.78 1.66
N LEU A 90 10.34 -6.91 0.87
CA LEU A 90 11.61 -6.31 1.28
C LEU A 90 11.45 -5.36 2.48
N VAL A 91 10.27 -4.75 2.63
CA VAL A 91 9.97 -3.92 3.81
C VAL A 91 9.92 -4.78 5.06
N ASP A 92 9.30 -5.96 5.01
CA ASP A 92 9.30 -6.92 6.14
C ASP A 92 10.74 -7.34 6.50
N ILE A 93 11.60 -7.58 5.51
CA ILE A 93 13.02 -7.91 5.73
C ILE A 93 13.78 -6.72 6.34
N GLY A 94 13.50 -5.49 5.90
CA GLY A 94 14.07 -4.27 6.49
C GLY A 94 13.67 -4.09 7.95
N LEU A 95 12.40 -4.34 8.27
CA LEU A 95 11.90 -4.33 9.64
C LEU A 95 12.47 -5.49 10.47
N ALA A 96 12.66 -6.67 9.88
CA ALA A 96 13.30 -7.79 10.57
C ALA A 96 14.73 -7.44 10.97
N TYR A 97 15.51 -6.75 10.10
CA TYR A 97 16.82 -6.25 10.47
C TYR A 97 16.72 -5.19 11.57
N LEU A 98 15.80 -4.24 11.48
CA LEU A 98 15.59 -3.22 12.52
C LEU A 98 15.29 -3.85 13.89
N LEU A 99 14.49 -4.91 13.92
CA LEU A 99 14.08 -5.59 15.15
C LEU A 99 15.21 -6.44 15.76
N THR A 100 16.00 -7.14 14.95
CA THR A 100 16.92 -8.19 15.41
C THR A 100 18.40 -7.84 15.24
N GLU A 101 18.74 -6.94 14.34
CA GLU A 101 20.10 -6.60 13.91
C GLU A 101 20.88 -7.80 13.31
N GLU A 102 20.17 -8.87 12.87
CA GLU A 102 20.78 -10.01 12.22
C GLU A 102 21.26 -9.65 10.80
N GLU A 103 22.59 -9.67 10.56
CA GLU A 103 23.23 -9.25 9.31
C GLU A 103 22.75 -10.00 8.05
N ILE A 104 22.14 -11.17 8.20
CA ILE A 104 21.60 -11.93 7.08
C ILE A 104 20.50 -11.16 6.34
N TYR A 105 19.62 -10.43 7.04
CA TYR A 105 18.56 -9.63 6.44
C TYR A 105 19.13 -8.46 5.64
N LYS A 106 20.09 -7.75 6.23
CA LYS A 106 20.76 -6.62 5.57
C LYS A 106 21.49 -7.05 4.31
N ARG A 107 22.22 -8.17 4.37
CA ARG A 107 22.93 -8.74 3.21
C ARG A 107 21.96 -9.09 2.10
N TYR A 108 20.88 -9.82 2.44
CA TYR A 108 19.86 -10.20 1.46
C TYR A 108 19.24 -8.99 0.78
N LEU A 109 18.87 -7.94 1.54
CA LEU A 109 18.33 -6.70 0.98
C LEU A 109 19.30 -6.07 -0.03
N ALA A 110 20.55 -5.94 0.32
CA ALA A 110 21.58 -5.35 -0.55
C ALA A 110 21.75 -6.17 -1.83
N ASP A 111 21.93 -7.49 -1.70
CA ASP A 111 22.14 -8.39 -2.83
C ASP A 111 20.93 -8.43 -3.75
N PHE A 112 19.70 -8.48 -3.19
CA PHE A 112 18.45 -8.48 -3.96
C PHE A 112 18.27 -7.18 -4.76
N LEU A 113 18.41 -6.03 -4.10
CA LEU A 113 18.22 -4.73 -4.76
C LEU A 113 19.28 -4.47 -5.83
N GLN A 114 20.53 -4.85 -5.56
CA GLN A 114 21.59 -4.77 -6.56
C GLN A 114 21.26 -5.64 -7.77
N ALA A 115 20.90 -6.90 -7.57
CA ALA A 115 20.55 -7.82 -8.64
C ALA A 115 19.32 -7.32 -9.42
N PHE A 116 18.29 -6.81 -8.73
CA PHE A 116 17.11 -6.26 -9.38
C PHE A 116 17.46 -5.07 -10.30
N ILE A 117 18.21 -4.10 -9.82
CA ILE A 117 18.61 -2.91 -10.60
C ILE A 117 19.45 -3.32 -11.82
N GLU A 118 20.34 -4.31 -11.67
CA GLU A 118 21.21 -4.77 -12.75
C GLU A 118 20.46 -5.54 -13.85
N HIS A 119 19.44 -6.32 -13.49
CA HIS A 119 18.75 -7.20 -14.44
C HIS A 119 17.44 -6.64 -14.99
N ASN A 120 16.94 -5.53 -14.43
CA ASN A 120 15.66 -4.96 -14.82
C ASN A 120 15.75 -3.49 -15.33
N PRO A 121 16.66 -3.15 -16.26
CA PRO A 121 16.66 -1.83 -16.85
C PRO A 121 15.38 -1.61 -17.66
N LEU A 122 14.91 -0.36 -17.77
CA LEU A 122 13.75 -0.02 -18.59
C LEU A 122 13.99 -0.34 -20.07
N ASN A 123 13.23 -1.29 -20.61
CA ASN A 123 13.23 -1.64 -22.04
C ASN A 123 11.88 -2.33 -22.38
N GLU A 124 11.69 -2.66 -23.69
CA GLU A 124 10.42 -3.24 -24.14
C GLU A 124 10.08 -4.60 -23.50
N GLN A 125 11.08 -5.41 -23.15
CA GLN A 125 10.86 -6.69 -22.49
C GLN A 125 10.43 -6.47 -21.03
N THR A 126 11.14 -5.63 -20.28
CA THR A 126 10.88 -5.40 -18.85
C THR A 126 9.58 -4.65 -18.58
N LYS A 127 9.04 -3.91 -19.57
CA LYS A 127 7.70 -3.32 -19.49
C LYS A 127 6.60 -4.37 -19.30
N GLY A 128 6.81 -5.60 -19.72
CA GLY A 128 5.85 -6.69 -19.57
C GLY A 128 5.76 -7.27 -18.15
N TYR A 129 6.75 -7.01 -17.29
CA TYR A 129 6.79 -7.56 -15.95
C TYR A 129 7.27 -6.55 -14.88
N SER A 130 8.54 -6.19 -14.83
CA SER A 130 9.08 -5.32 -13.77
C SER A 130 8.76 -3.84 -13.94
N TRP A 131 8.41 -3.39 -15.16
CA TRP A 131 8.05 -2.02 -15.47
C TRP A 131 6.56 -1.83 -15.80
N ARG A 132 5.68 -2.74 -15.37
CA ARG A 132 4.25 -2.45 -15.33
C ARG A 132 4.05 -1.23 -14.41
N THR A 133 3.28 -0.26 -14.85
CA THR A 133 3.18 1.03 -14.16
C THR A 133 2.70 0.92 -12.71
N ILE A 134 1.72 0.02 -12.45
CA ILE A 134 1.25 -0.26 -11.09
C ILE A 134 2.39 -0.81 -10.21
N ASP A 135 3.17 -1.76 -10.72
CA ASP A 135 4.25 -2.37 -9.94
C ASP A 135 5.38 -1.36 -9.67
N VAL A 136 5.63 -0.43 -10.62
CA VAL A 136 6.54 0.70 -10.43
C VAL A 136 6.04 1.62 -9.31
N GLY A 137 4.75 1.98 -9.30
CA GLY A 137 4.16 2.83 -8.27
C GLY A 137 4.27 2.23 -6.87
N LEU A 138 3.91 0.95 -6.72
CA LEU A 138 4.01 0.21 -5.46
C LEU A 138 5.47 0.04 -5.00
N ARG A 139 6.35 -0.36 -5.92
CA ARG A 139 7.79 -0.56 -5.63
C ARG A 139 8.44 0.69 -5.08
N VAL A 140 8.15 1.85 -5.66
CA VAL A 140 8.67 3.14 -5.19
C VAL A 140 8.29 3.39 -3.72
N VAL A 141 7.04 3.16 -3.36
CA VAL A 141 6.57 3.30 -1.97
C VAL A 141 7.40 2.42 -1.03
N HIS A 142 7.65 1.17 -1.42
CA HIS A 142 8.42 0.22 -0.60
C HIS A 142 9.91 0.62 -0.51
N TRP A 143 10.49 1.11 -1.59
CA TRP A 143 11.87 1.60 -1.57
C TRP A 143 12.04 2.86 -0.72
N LEU A 144 11.06 3.78 -0.76
CA LEU A 144 11.08 4.95 0.12
C LEU A 144 10.98 4.56 1.60
N LYS A 145 10.17 3.54 1.95
CA LYS A 145 10.13 2.97 3.30
C LYS A 145 11.50 2.41 3.74
N LEU A 146 12.17 1.67 2.88
CA LEU A 146 13.51 1.16 3.17
C LEU A 146 14.54 2.28 3.34
N LEU A 147 14.49 3.32 2.50
CA LEU A 147 15.37 4.48 2.62
C LEU A 147 15.05 5.34 3.85
N GLU A 148 13.81 5.37 4.33
CA GLU A 148 13.44 6.00 5.59
C GLU A 148 14.09 5.30 6.78
N ILE A 149 14.08 3.96 6.82
CA ILE A 149 14.83 3.18 7.82
C ILE A 149 16.33 3.44 7.66
N HIS A 150 16.86 3.33 6.42
CA HIS A 150 18.27 3.50 6.13
C HIS A 150 18.84 4.82 6.61
N ARG A 151 18.07 5.90 6.57
CA ARG A 151 18.49 7.24 7.02
C ARG A 151 19.05 7.25 8.45
N HIS A 152 18.49 6.45 9.33
CA HIS A 152 18.81 6.42 10.75
C HIS A 152 19.40 5.08 11.22
N PHE A 153 19.17 4.02 10.46
CA PHE A 153 19.63 2.67 10.72
C PHE A 153 20.18 2.05 9.43
N PRO A 154 21.50 2.07 9.19
CA PRO A 154 22.08 1.75 7.89
C PRO A 154 21.75 0.33 7.37
N LEU A 155 20.95 0.25 6.31
CA LEU A 155 20.60 -0.99 5.59
C LEU A 155 21.55 -1.26 4.41
N PHE A 156 22.08 -0.20 3.80
CA PHE A 156 22.81 -0.27 2.51
C PHE A 156 24.16 0.44 2.61
N THR A 157 25.04 0.18 1.64
CA THR A 157 26.20 1.04 1.43
C THR A 157 25.75 2.38 0.82
N PRO A 158 26.56 3.45 0.97
CA PRO A 158 26.24 4.74 0.33
C PRO A 158 26.04 4.64 -1.18
N GLU A 159 26.84 3.80 -1.85
CA GLU A 159 26.79 3.58 -3.31
C GLU A 159 25.47 2.92 -3.73
N LEU A 160 25.01 1.89 -3.00
CA LEU A 160 23.73 1.25 -3.30
C LEU A 160 22.55 2.19 -3.00
N ALA A 161 22.61 2.92 -1.90
CA ALA A 161 21.57 3.91 -1.58
C ALA A 161 21.47 4.98 -2.68
N GLN A 162 22.60 5.48 -3.18
CA GLN A 162 22.63 6.43 -4.30
C GLN A 162 22.04 5.80 -5.58
N ARG A 163 22.39 4.58 -5.94
CA ARG A 163 21.80 3.88 -7.10
C ARG A 163 20.28 3.71 -6.96
N MET A 164 19.79 3.40 -5.76
CA MET A 164 18.34 3.33 -5.50
C MET A 164 17.68 4.70 -5.73
N GLU A 165 18.29 5.81 -5.29
CA GLU A 165 17.76 7.15 -5.52
C GLU A 165 17.75 7.52 -7.01
N GLU A 166 18.78 7.15 -7.77
CA GLU A 166 18.83 7.32 -9.23
C GLU A 166 17.69 6.55 -9.91
N GLU A 167 17.47 5.28 -9.53
CA GLU A 167 16.37 4.47 -10.05
C GLU A 167 15.00 5.02 -9.64
N ILE A 168 14.82 5.53 -8.42
CA ILE A 168 13.58 6.21 -8.01
C ILE A 168 13.29 7.43 -8.93
N SER A 169 14.32 8.16 -9.35
CA SER A 169 14.16 9.25 -10.32
C SER A 169 13.66 8.74 -11.68
N HIS A 170 14.22 7.63 -12.17
CA HIS A 170 13.75 6.98 -13.41
C HIS A 170 12.30 6.49 -13.27
N HIS A 171 11.96 5.86 -12.16
CA HIS A 171 10.59 5.43 -11.87
C HIS A 171 9.61 6.60 -11.81
N GLY A 172 9.99 7.71 -11.17
CA GLY A 172 9.17 8.93 -11.12
C GLY A 172 8.90 9.52 -12.50
N LYS A 173 9.94 9.63 -13.33
CA LYS A 173 9.77 10.08 -14.72
C LYS A 173 8.87 9.11 -15.51
N TYR A 174 9.07 7.81 -15.38
CA TYR A 174 8.27 6.81 -16.07
C TYR A 174 6.80 6.88 -15.66
N LEU A 175 6.49 7.00 -14.37
CA LEU A 175 5.12 7.17 -13.88
C LEU A 175 4.49 8.45 -14.42
N TYR A 176 5.20 9.58 -14.35
CA TYR A 176 4.73 10.87 -14.84
C TYR A 176 4.39 10.83 -16.34
N ASP A 177 5.26 10.22 -17.16
CA ASP A 177 5.06 10.09 -18.60
C ASP A 177 3.86 9.18 -18.96
N HIS A 178 3.34 8.37 -18.03
CA HIS A 178 2.21 7.46 -18.23
C HIS A 178 0.90 7.92 -17.57
N LEU A 179 0.88 9.08 -16.91
CA LEU A 179 -0.38 9.65 -16.43
C LEU A 179 -1.27 10.04 -17.61
N SER A 180 -2.53 9.62 -17.59
CA SER A 180 -3.50 10.03 -18.60
C SER A 180 -4.93 9.93 -18.06
N ILE A 181 -5.84 10.75 -18.63
CA ILE A 181 -7.26 10.75 -18.24
C ILE A 181 -7.93 9.40 -18.57
N GLU A 182 -7.56 8.79 -19.70
CA GLU A 182 -8.12 7.51 -20.13
C GLU A 182 -7.83 6.38 -19.12
N ARG A 183 -6.67 6.43 -18.47
CA ARG A 183 -6.27 5.46 -17.44
C ARG A 183 -6.90 5.75 -16.08
N GLY A 184 -7.46 6.94 -15.87
CA GLY A 184 -8.10 7.36 -14.64
C GLY A 184 -9.29 6.48 -14.20
N GLN A 185 -9.79 5.61 -15.07
CA GLN A 185 -10.88 4.68 -14.76
C GLN A 185 -10.42 3.41 -14.03
N SER A 186 -9.12 3.12 -13.98
CA SER A 186 -8.54 1.95 -13.32
C SER A 186 -7.96 2.31 -11.95
N ASN A 187 -8.09 1.40 -10.98
CA ASN A 187 -7.45 1.51 -9.67
C ASN A 187 -5.92 1.74 -9.82
N TRP A 188 -5.28 1.18 -10.85
CA TRP A 188 -3.85 1.27 -11.10
C TRP A 188 -3.33 2.70 -11.05
N GLN A 189 -4.03 3.64 -11.72
CA GLN A 189 -3.55 5.03 -11.77
C GLN A 189 -3.50 5.69 -10.39
N VAL A 190 -4.41 5.35 -9.47
CA VAL A 190 -4.37 5.90 -8.10
C VAL A 190 -3.14 5.37 -7.34
N LEU A 191 -2.79 4.10 -7.51
CA LEU A 191 -1.61 3.49 -6.89
C LEU A 191 -0.31 4.05 -7.50
N GLU A 192 -0.29 4.29 -8.81
CA GLU A 192 0.81 4.96 -9.53
C GLU A 192 1.02 6.39 -9.05
N ILE A 193 -0.08 7.13 -8.89
CA ILE A 193 -0.07 8.50 -8.36
C ILE A 193 0.45 8.52 -6.92
N ALA A 194 0.09 7.56 -6.08
CA ALA A 194 0.60 7.48 -4.72
C ALA A 194 2.13 7.32 -4.69
N GLY A 195 2.69 6.51 -5.60
CA GLY A 195 4.14 6.40 -5.79
C GLY A 195 4.78 7.72 -6.23
N LEU A 196 4.26 8.34 -7.30
CA LEU A 196 4.80 9.57 -7.86
C LEU A 196 4.73 10.74 -6.86
N TYR A 197 3.59 10.88 -6.17
CA TYR A 197 3.41 11.89 -5.14
C TYR A 197 4.40 11.72 -3.99
N SER A 198 4.61 10.48 -3.56
CA SER A 198 5.57 10.16 -2.49
C SER A 198 7.01 10.54 -2.87
N ILE A 199 7.43 10.29 -4.12
CA ILE A 199 8.74 10.74 -4.63
C ILE A 199 8.85 12.26 -4.54
N SER A 200 7.83 12.98 -4.99
CA SER A 200 7.84 14.44 -5.06
C SER A 200 8.00 15.11 -3.67
N LEU A 201 7.54 14.44 -2.63
CA LEU A 201 7.72 14.87 -1.24
C LEU A 201 9.08 14.46 -0.67
N ALA A 202 9.56 13.27 -1.01
CA ALA A 202 10.82 12.75 -0.52
C ALA A 202 12.05 13.48 -1.11
N TYR A 203 11.91 14.01 -2.32
CA TYR A 203 12.96 14.69 -3.08
C TYR A 203 12.49 16.04 -3.65
N PRO A 204 12.05 16.99 -2.81
CA PRO A 204 11.50 18.27 -3.27
C PRO A 204 12.54 19.14 -4.01
N GLU A 205 13.82 18.86 -3.85
CA GLU A 205 14.93 19.54 -4.52
C GLU A 205 15.15 19.07 -5.97
N TRP A 206 14.54 17.98 -6.41
CA TRP A 206 14.63 17.57 -7.81
C TRP A 206 13.85 18.52 -8.71
N ALA A 207 14.40 18.84 -9.87
CA ALA A 207 13.80 19.81 -10.79
C ALA A 207 12.35 19.48 -11.19
N SER A 208 12.02 18.21 -11.31
CA SER A 208 10.68 17.72 -11.69
C SER A 208 9.72 17.56 -10.51
N ALA A 209 10.17 17.68 -9.27
CA ALA A 209 9.36 17.34 -8.08
C ALA A 209 8.08 18.19 -7.97
N SER A 210 8.16 19.47 -8.29
CA SER A 210 6.99 20.36 -8.27
C SER A 210 5.95 19.95 -9.31
N ASP A 211 6.39 19.65 -10.54
CA ASP A 211 5.50 19.25 -11.63
C ASP A 211 4.86 17.90 -11.32
N TRP A 212 5.63 16.95 -10.80
CA TRP A 212 5.11 15.64 -10.37
C TRP A 212 4.05 15.76 -9.29
N ARG A 213 4.26 16.64 -8.30
CA ARG A 213 3.30 16.88 -7.22
C ARG A 213 2.00 17.49 -7.73
N VAL A 214 2.09 18.52 -8.57
CA VAL A 214 0.93 19.20 -9.16
C VAL A 214 0.14 18.23 -10.04
N ALA A 215 0.82 17.51 -10.94
CA ALA A 215 0.19 16.51 -11.81
C ALA A 215 -0.46 15.39 -10.99
N SER A 216 0.22 14.87 -9.97
CA SER A 216 -0.33 13.82 -9.11
C SER A 216 -1.68 14.22 -8.51
N LEU A 217 -1.81 15.42 -7.96
CA LEU A 217 -3.07 15.86 -7.36
C LEU A 217 -4.15 16.12 -8.44
N ALA A 218 -3.81 16.70 -9.58
CA ALA A 218 -4.74 16.93 -10.67
C ALA A 218 -5.32 15.62 -11.25
N TYR A 219 -4.45 14.66 -11.59
CA TYR A 219 -4.89 13.37 -12.09
C TYR A 219 -5.59 12.53 -11.02
N LEU A 220 -5.26 12.71 -9.71
CA LEU A 220 -5.97 12.06 -8.62
C LEU A 220 -7.43 12.54 -8.54
N GLU A 221 -7.68 13.86 -8.62
CA GLU A 221 -9.04 14.39 -8.63
C GLU A 221 -9.86 13.84 -9.79
N GLU A 222 -9.28 13.79 -11.00
CA GLU A 222 -9.92 13.22 -12.18
C GLU A 222 -10.18 11.70 -12.01
N SER A 223 -9.20 10.95 -11.54
CA SER A 223 -9.34 9.51 -11.30
C SER A 223 -10.43 9.20 -10.27
N LEU A 224 -10.47 9.94 -9.17
CA LEU A 224 -11.50 9.75 -8.14
C LEU A 224 -12.91 10.08 -8.67
N ALA A 225 -13.04 11.13 -9.49
CA ALA A 225 -14.31 11.50 -10.12
C ALA A 225 -14.81 10.42 -11.12
N LEU A 226 -13.89 9.66 -11.73
CA LEU A 226 -14.21 8.58 -12.67
C LEU A 226 -14.45 7.23 -11.99
N GLN A 227 -13.86 7.01 -10.82
CA GLN A 227 -13.83 5.70 -10.16
C GLN A 227 -14.76 5.59 -8.95
N VAL A 228 -15.09 6.69 -8.29
CA VAL A 228 -15.85 6.64 -7.03
C VAL A 228 -17.25 7.17 -7.25
N GLU A 229 -18.23 6.32 -7.04
CA GLU A 229 -19.64 6.62 -7.20
C GLU A 229 -20.14 7.59 -6.08
N GLU A 230 -21.31 8.14 -6.24
CA GLU A 230 -21.89 9.09 -5.27
C GLU A 230 -22.03 8.51 -3.86
N ASP A 231 -22.29 7.19 -3.76
CA ASP A 231 -22.41 6.44 -2.52
C ASP A 231 -21.06 5.99 -1.94
N GLY A 232 -19.96 6.36 -2.58
CA GLY A 232 -18.59 6.08 -2.15
C GLY A 232 -18.04 4.72 -2.60
N MET A 233 -18.81 3.87 -3.29
CA MET A 233 -18.29 2.60 -3.81
C MET A 233 -17.38 2.84 -5.01
N GLN A 234 -16.29 2.11 -5.08
CA GLN A 234 -15.39 2.13 -6.24
C GLN A 234 -16.02 1.32 -7.37
N ARG A 235 -15.96 1.84 -8.61
CA ARG A 235 -16.69 1.37 -9.78
C ARG A 235 -16.37 -0.05 -10.25
N GLU A 236 -15.19 -0.59 -9.91
CA GLU A 236 -14.81 -1.96 -10.28
C GLU A 236 -15.56 -3.00 -9.43
N GLN A 237 -16.19 -2.56 -8.33
CA GLN A 237 -17.06 -3.37 -7.48
C GLN A 237 -16.38 -4.57 -6.80
N SER A 238 -15.04 -4.59 -6.75
CA SER A 238 -14.29 -5.44 -5.86
C SER A 238 -14.03 -4.71 -4.54
N PHE A 239 -14.27 -5.37 -3.41
CA PHE A 239 -13.98 -4.78 -2.09
C PHE A 239 -12.48 -4.60 -1.87
N MET A 240 -11.66 -5.52 -2.41
CA MET A 240 -10.20 -5.39 -2.37
C MET A 240 -9.72 -4.15 -3.12
N TYR A 241 -10.17 -3.96 -4.36
CA TYR A 241 -9.77 -2.79 -5.16
C TYR A 241 -10.28 -1.48 -4.58
N HIS A 242 -11.50 -1.47 -4.00
CA HIS A 242 -11.98 -0.32 -3.24
C HIS A 242 -11.00 0.04 -2.11
N ASN A 243 -10.56 -0.95 -1.35
CA ASN A 243 -9.68 -0.75 -0.20
C ASN A 243 -8.27 -0.35 -0.62
N GLU A 244 -7.74 -0.86 -1.72
CA GLU A 244 -6.43 -0.46 -2.26
C GLU A 244 -6.43 1.00 -2.73
N VAL A 245 -7.49 1.43 -3.40
CA VAL A 245 -7.69 2.85 -3.76
C VAL A 245 -7.78 3.71 -2.50
N LEU A 246 -8.57 3.28 -1.51
CA LEU A 246 -8.70 3.99 -0.24
C LEU A 246 -7.36 4.07 0.51
N LEU A 247 -6.61 2.97 0.63
CA LEU A 247 -5.30 2.94 1.27
C LEU A 247 -4.32 3.92 0.60
N SER A 248 -4.26 3.91 -0.72
CA SER A 248 -3.40 4.80 -1.50
C SER A 248 -3.77 6.26 -1.31
N LEU A 249 -5.07 6.55 -1.30
CA LEU A 249 -5.61 7.89 -1.06
C LEU A 249 -5.28 8.39 0.36
N LEU A 250 -5.48 7.56 1.38
CA LEU A 250 -5.16 7.89 2.77
C LEU A 250 -3.65 8.12 2.95
N GLN A 251 -2.82 7.34 2.26
CA GLN A 251 -1.37 7.50 2.26
C GLN A 251 -0.95 8.85 1.68
N ILE A 252 -1.52 9.27 0.54
CA ILE A 252 -1.27 10.58 -0.06
C ILE A 252 -1.63 11.70 0.93
N ILE A 253 -2.82 11.63 1.53
CA ILE A 253 -3.32 12.63 2.49
C ILE A 253 -2.39 12.69 3.72
N GLN A 254 -2.02 11.55 4.28
CA GLN A 254 -1.14 11.49 5.45
C GLN A 254 0.24 12.07 5.16
N LEU A 255 0.86 11.69 4.04
CA LEU A 255 2.16 12.22 3.65
C LEU A 255 2.11 13.73 3.40
N ALA A 256 1.03 14.23 2.79
CA ALA A 256 0.83 15.65 2.61
C ALA A 256 0.75 16.38 3.97
N GLN A 257 -0.08 15.90 4.89
CA GLN A 257 -0.23 16.48 6.23
C GLN A 257 1.10 16.51 6.99
N ARG A 258 1.85 15.38 6.98
CA ARG A 258 3.16 15.28 7.64
C ARG A 258 4.20 16.25 7.06
N ASN A 259 4.13 16.52 5.77
CA ASN A 259 5.05 17.40 5.06
C ASN A 259 4.47 18.81 4.80
N GLN A 260 3.41 19.19 5.50
CA GLN A 260 2.77 20.52 5.45
C GLN A 260 2.37 20.94 4.02
N GLN A 261 1.89 19.98 3.23
CA GLN A 261 1.34 20.23 1.91
C GLN A 261 -0.18 20.26 1.98
N GLU A 262 -0.77 21.17 1.20
CA GLU A 262 -2.22 21.26 1.06
C GLU A 262 -2.76 20.10 0.20
N ILE A 263 -3.92 19.57 0.59
CA ILE A 263 -4.69 18.60 -0.18
C ILE A 263 -6.02 19.23 -0.56
N PRO A 264 -6.43 19.17 -1.84
CA PRO A 264 -7.73 19.64 -2.28
C PRO A 264 -8.89 19.04 -1.48
N GLU A 265 -9.87 19.84 -1.13
CA GLU A 265 -11.03 19.41 -0.33
C GLU A 265 -11.82 18.29 -1.02
N LEU A 266 -11.85 18.27 -2.35
CA LEU A 266 -12.47 17.22 -3.15
C LEU A 266 -11.87 15.84 -2.84
N ILE A 267 -10.54 15.75 -2.76
CA ILE A 267 -9.83 14.50 -2.40
C ILE A 267 -10.19 14.04 -0.98
N LEU A 268 -10.25 14.98 -0.02
CA LEU A 268 -10.67 14.67 1.36
C LEU A 268 -12.10 14.17 1.42
N ASN A 269 -12.98 14.73 0.60
CA ASN A 269 -14.39 14.32 0.53
C ASN A 269 -14.54 12.90 -0.06
N TYR A 270 -13.75 12.54 -1.09
CA TYR A 270 -13.71 11.16 -1.60
C TYR A 270 -13.19 10.19 -0.54
N ALA A 271 -12.12 10.54 0.18
CA ALA A 271 -11.60 9.70 1.26
C ALA A 271 -12.67 9.43 2.34
N LYS A 272 -13.45 10.44 2.72
CA LYS A 272 -14.57 10.28 3.67
C LYS A 272 -15.66 9.35 3.13
N LYS A 273 -16.10 9.54 1.88
CA LYS A 273 -17.12 8.70 1.23
C LYS A 273 -16.65 7.25 1.14
N MET A 274 -15.46 7.02 0.66
CA MET A 274 -14.88 5.68 0.55
C MET A 274 -14.71 5.00 1.92
N THR A 275 -14.28 5.74 2.95
CA THR A 275 -14.22 5.23 4.33
C THR A 275 -15.59 4.79 4.85
N GLN A 276 -16.64 5.58 4.58
CA GLN A 276 -18.01 5.23 4.97
C GLN A 276 -18.52 4.00 4.23
N ALA A 277 -18.21 3.88 2.93
CA ALA A 277 -18.53 2.69 2.15
C ALA A 277 -17.79 1.47 2.69
N ALA A 278 -16.48 1.56 2.92
CA ALA A 278 -15.66 0.50 3.51
C ALA A 278 -16.23 0.01 4.85
N ALA A 279 -16.60 0.93 5.74
CA ALA A 279 -17.23 0.61 7.01
C ALA A 279 -18.60 -0.10 6.84
N SER A 280 -19.32 0.24 5.77
CA SER A 280 -20.65 -0.31 5.51
C SER A 280 -20.61 -1.76 5.06
N PHE A 281 -19.58 -2.18 4.30
CA PHE A 281 -19.50 -3.58 3.83
C PHE A 281 -18.73 -4.53 4.74
N VAL A 282 -18.15 -4.07 5.83
CA VAL A 282 -17.50 -4.96 6.81
C VAL A 282 -18.51 -5.90 7.45
N LYS A 283 -18.14 -7.19 7.50
CA LYS A 283 -18.91 -8.24 8.18
C LYS A 283 -18.84 -8.09 9.70
N PRO A 284 -19.74 -8.78 10.46
CA PRO A 284 -19.73 -8.76 11.92
C PRO A 284 -18.43 -9.25 12.56
N ASP A 285 -17.67 -10.12 11.87
CA ASP A 285 -16.36 -10.62 12.29
C ASP A 285 -15.19 -9.64 12.03
N GLY A 286 -15.48 -8.44 11.53
CA GLY A 286 -14.50 -7.40 11.21
C GLY A 286 -13.81 -7.57 9.86
N LYS A 287 -14.20 -8.57 9.07
CA LYS A 287 -13.56 -8.87 7.79
C LYS A 287 -14.36 -8.36 6.60
N GLN A 288 -13.68 -8.14 5.47
CA GLN A 288 -14.36 -7.85 4.21
C GLN A 288 -15.04 -9.10 3.62
N PRO A 289 -16.11 -8.95 2.83
CA PRO A 289 -16.68 -10.05 2.07
C PRO A 289 -15.73 -10.51 0.97
N VAL A 290 -15.75 -11.80 0.68
CA VAL A 290 -15.08 -12.38 -0.49
C VAL A 290 -16.05 -12.29 -1.66
N TYR A 291 -15.97 -11.19 -2.41
CA TYR A 291 -16.83 -10.91 -3.58
C TYR A 291 -16.02 -10.13 -4.62
N GLY A 292 -16.14 -10.52 -5.89
CA GLY A 292 -15.22 -10.08 -6.93
C GLY A 292 -13.79 -10.57 -6.65
N ASP A 293 -12.80 -9.92 -7.20
CA ASP A 293 -11.39 -10.19 -6.89
C ASP A 293 -11.04 -9.67 -5.47
N SER A 294 -11.51 -10.39 -4.45
CA SER A 294 -11.35 -9.95 -3.06
C SER A 294 -10.96 -11.10 -2.15
N ASP A 295 -9.84 -10.96 -1.46
CA ASP A 295 -9.42 -11.84 -0.38
C ASP A 295 -10.14 -11.53 0.93
N LEU A 296 -10.05 -12.48 1.87
CA LEU A 296 -10.61 -12.32 3.21
C LEU A 296 -9.66 -11.53 4.10
N GLU A 297 -9.82 -10.20 4.15
CA GLU A 297 -8.97 -9.31 4.95
C GLU A 297 -9.65 -8.81 6.22
N ASP A 298 -8.85 -8.63 7.29
CA ASP A 298 -9.27 -7.92 8.50
C ASP A 298 -9.26 -6.40 8.25
N MET A 299 -10.45 -5.79 8.30
CA MET A 299 -10.65 -4.38 8.02
C MET A 299 -10.31 -3.47 9.20
N THR A 300 -10.04 -4.02 10.38
CA THR A 300 -9.85 -3.23 11.61
C THR A 300 -8.74 -2.20 11.46
N GLY A 301 -7.58 -2.64 10.94
CA GLY A 301 -6.43 -1.74 10.75
C GLY A 301 -6.67 -0.64 9.73
N LEU A 302 -7.30 -0.98 8.60
CA LEU A 302 -7.64 -0.01 7.56
C LEU A 302 -8.64 1.03 8.07
N LEU A 303 -9.72 0.60 8.74
CA LEU A 303 -10.75 1.52 9.23
C LEU A 303 -10.21 2.42 10.35
N GLN A 304 -9.37 1.88 11.25
CA GLN A 304 -8.67 2.70 12.24
C GLN A 304 -7.83 3.79 11.57
N TYR A 305 -7.04 3.40 10.57
CA TYR A 305 -6.21 4.33 9.81
C TYR A 305 -7.04 5.39 9.10
N ALA A 306 -8.09 4.98 8.40
CA ALA A 306 -8.98 5.88 7.68
C ALA A 306 -9.65 6.90 8.62
N GLU A 307 -10.23 6.46 9.74
CA GLU A 307 -10.84 7.36 10.73
C GLU A 307 -9.83 8.36 11.31
N GLY A 308 -8.61 7.92 11.59
CA GLY A 308 -7.54 8.78 12.06
C GLY A 308 -7.18 9.92 11.08
N ILE A 309 -7.32 9.68 9.79
CA ILE A 309 -7.05 10.67 8.73
C ILE A 309 -8.25 11.57 8.45
N VAL A 310 -9.46 11.01 8.30
CA VAL A 310 -10.64 11.77 7.83
C VAL A 310 -11.48 12.37 8.95
N SER A 311 -11.27 11.94 10.21
CA SER A 311 -12.08 12.40 11.39
C SER A 311 -11.25 12.51 12.68
N PRO A 312 -10.15 13.26 12.72
CA PRO A 312 -9.16 13.20 13.80
C PRO A 312 -9.62 13.72 15.19
N SER A 313 -10.85 14.18 15.36
CA SER A 313 -11.16 15.08 16.48
C SER A 313 -12.06 14.56 17.60
N SER A 314 -12.53 13.31 17.63
CA SER A 314 -13.68 13.00 18.50
C SER A 314 -13.67 11.76 19.38
N PHE A 315 -12.60 10.96 19.50
CA PHE A 315 -12.74 9.62 20.10
C PHE A 315 -11.68 9.22 21.12
N ALA A 316 -12.04 8.28 22.01
CA ALA A 316 -11.12 7.65 22.94
C ALA A 316 -10.01 6.90 22.18
N LYS A 317 -8.77 7.11 22.60
CA LYS A 317 -7.59 6.53 21.96
C LYS A 317 -7.52 5.04 22.23
N LYS A 318 -7.37 4.21 21.18
CA LYS A 318 -7.01 2.81 21.29
C LYS A 318 -5.68 2.51 20.64
N ARG A 319 -5.08 1.40 21.04
CA ARG A 319 -3.85 0.90 20.48
C ARG A 319 -4.07 0.52 19.00
N PRO A 320 -3.21 0.96 18.06
CA PRO A 320 -3.30 0.57 16.66
C PRO A 320 -3.09 -0.94 16.47
N THR A 321 -3.59 -1.50 15.37
CA THR A 321 -3.18 -2.83 14.95
C THR A 321 -1.72 -2.82 14.52
N PHE A 322 -1.06 -3.98 14.56
CA PHE A 322 0.31 -4.11 14.05
C PHE A 322 0.40 -3.65 12.59
N PHE A 323 -0.58 -4.03 11.75
CA PHE A 323 -0.65 -3.58 10.36
C PHE A 323 -0.66 -2.05 10.23
N ALA A 324 -1.52 -1.36 10.98
CA ALA A 324 -1.59 0.09 10.92
C ALA A 324 -0.29 0.75 11.43
N LYS A 325 0.35 0.17 12.43
CA LYS A 325 1.63 0.64 12.95
C LYS A 325 2.77 0.42 11.97
N GLN A 326 2.92 -0.79 11.48
CA GLN A 326 3.96 -1.19 10.52
C GLN A 326 3.83 -0.47 9.18
N SER A 327 2.61 -0.31 8.69
CA SER A 327 2.37 0.22 7.34
C SER A 327 2.39 1.74 7.28
N PHE A 328 1.98 2.42 8.37
CA PHE A 328 1.70 3.86 8.35
C PHE A 328 2.34 4.63 9.50
N GLY A 329 3.11 3.99 10.38
CA GLY A 329 3.80 4.65 11.50
C GLY A 329 2.84 5.33 12.49
N TYR A 330 1.65 4.77 12.70
CA TYR A 330 0.63 5.44 13.51
C TYR A 330 0.76 5.12 15.00
N GLY A 331 0.66 6.15 15.85
CA GLY A 331 0.81 6.03 17.30
C GLY A 331 -0.46 5.79 18.08
N GLU A 332 -1.59 6.41 17.70
CA GLU A 332 -2.86 6.32 18.41
C GLU A 332 -4.04 6.53 17.47
N PHE A 333 -5.10 5.76 17.66
CA PHE A 333 -6.34 5.89 16.88
C PHE A 333 -7.53 6.22 17.77
N PRO A 334 -8.52 6.96 17.24
CA PRO A 334 -9.83 7.05 17.88
C PRO A 334 -10.56 5.72 17.77
N LEU A 335 -11.34 5.38 18.77
CA LEU A 335 -12.20 4.19 18.73
C LEU A 335 -13.58 4.41 19.32
N GLU A 336 -14.54 4.24 18.46
CA GLU A 336 -15.75 3.49 18.78
C GLU A 336 -16.00 2.52 17.64
N ASN A 337 -16.14 1.23 17.93
CA ASN A 337 -16.71 0.25 17.02
C ASN A 337 -18.21 0.58 16.81
N LYS A 338 -18.52 1.73 16.21
CA LYS A 338 -19.89 2.08 15.83
C LYS A 338 -20.46 1.18 14.74
N PHE A 339 -19.56 0.45 14.06
CA PHE A 339 -19.93 -0.33 12.88
C PHE A 339 -20.60 -1.68 13.19
N LEU A 340 -20.57 -2.15 14.45
CA LEU A 340 -20.95 -3.52 14.79
C LEU A 340 -22.19 -3.66 15.70
N SER A 341 -22.88 -2.58 16.08
CA SER A 341 -23.82 -2.68 17.20
C SER A 341 -25.32 -2.60 16.88
N VAL A 342 -25.72 -2.38 15.63
CA VAL A 342 -27.15 -2.19 15.30
C VAL A 342 -27.47 -2.79 13.92
N PHE A 343 -28.71 -3.30 13.73
CA PHE A 343 -29.22 -3.62 12.42
C PHE A 343 -29.04 -2.42 11.48
N SER A 344 -28.38 -2.64 10.35
CA SER A 344 -28.19 -1.62 9.32
C SER A 344 -28.42 -2.20 7.94
N VAL A 345 -28.95 -1.36 7.05
CA VAL A 345 -29.08 -1.66 5.62
C VAL A 345 -28.37 -0.56 4.87
N HIS A 346 -27.45 -0.95 4.01
CA HIS A 346 -26.71 -0.06 3.12
C HIS A 346 -27.05 -0.41 1.68
N HIS A 347 -27.35 0.58 0.89
CA HIS A 347 -27.70 0.42 -0.52
C HIS A 347 -26.76 1.25 -1.38
N PHE A 348 -25.89 0.57 -2.11
CA PHE A 348 -25.01 1.14 -3.12
C PHE A 348 -25.73 1.10 -4.45
N GLN A 349 -26.46 2.17 -4.76
CA GLN A 349 -27.42 2.22 -5.85
C GLN A 349 -26.74 2.05 -7.22
N GLN A 350 -25.62 2.74 -7.44
CA GLN A 350 -24.87 2.67 -8.71
C GLN A 350 -24.27 1.30 -8.92
N ALA A 351 -23.71 0.70 -7.88
CA ALA A 351 -23.18 -0.66 -7.92
C ALA A 351 -24.28 -1.74 -7.95
N GLY A 352 -25.52 -1.40 -7.58
CA GLY A 352 -26.60 -2.40 -7.42
C GLY A 352 -26.31 -3.40 -6.29
N LEU A 353 -25.64 -2.95 -5.24
CA LEU A 353 -25.32 -3.76 -4.06
C LEU A 353 -26.19 -3.33 -2.87
N MET A 354 -26.74 -4.29 -2.16
CA MET A 354 -27.41 -4.07 -0.88
C MET A 354 -26.78 -4.95 0.19
N ILE A 355 -26.44 -4.35 1.32
CA ILE A 355 -25.89 -5.06 2.47
C ILE A 355 -26.81 -4.83 3.67
N ALA A 356 -27.30 -5.93 4.24
CA ALA A 356 -28.03 -5.93 5.49
C ALA A 356 -27.23 -6.68 6.56
N LYS A 357 -27.01 -6.08 7.70
CA LYS A 357 -26.23 -6.70 8.77
C LYS A 357 -26.78 -6.44 10.16
N THR A 358 -26.58 -7.43 11.04
CA THR A 358 -26.75 -7.37 12.48
C THR A 358 -25.40 -7.71 13.13
N PRO A 359 -25.25 -7.71 14.45
CA PRO A 359 -24.05 -8.24 15.10
C PRO A 359 -23.74 -9.71 14.80
N GLU A 360 -24.74 -10.49 14.38
CA GLU A 360 -24.65 -11.94 14.18
C GLU A 360 -24.82 -12.36 12.72
N ASP A 361 -25.52 -11.55 11.91
CA ASP A 361 -25.88 -11.91 10.55
C ASP A 361 -25.34 -10.90 9.52
N TYR A 362 -25.05 -11.39 8.34
CA TYR A 362 -24.62 -10.61 7.18
C TYR A 362 -25.24 -11.13 5.90
N THR A 363 -25.89 -10.26 5.17
CA THR A 363 -26.45 -10.54 3.84
C THR A 363 -25.95 -9.53 2.84
N LEU A 364 -25.32 -10.00 1.76
CA LEU A 364 -24.97 -9.21 0.61
C LEU A 364 -25.84 -9.67 -0.56
N PHE A 365 -26.51 -8.73 -1.19
CA PHE A 365 -27.35 -8.96 -2.36
C PHE A 365 -26.88 -8.08 -3.51
N LYS A 366 -26.59 -8.70 -4.66
CA LYS A 366 -26.19 -8.02 -5.88
C LYS A 366 -27.31 -8.09 -6.91
N CYS A 367 -27.77 -6.92 -7.38
CA CYS A 367 -28.71 -6.78 -8.48
C CYS A 367 -28.46 -5.44 -9.19
N GLY A 368 -27.59 -5.44 -10.18
CA GLY A 368 -27.18 -4.22 -10.87
C GLY A 368 -26.20 -4.49 -11.99
N PRO A 369 -25.60 -3.44 -12.52
CA PRO A 369 -24.60 -3.57 -13.58
C PRO A 369 -23.36 -4.32 -13.08
N LEU A 370 -22.61 -4.91 -14.01
CA LEU A 370 -21.29 -5.44 -13.74
C LEU A 370 -20.33 -4.30 -13.40
N GLY A 371 -19.32 -4.60 -12.58
CA GLY A 371 -18.26 -3.65 -12.27
C GLY A 371 -17.45 -3.24 -13.49
N GLY A 372 -16.89 -2.05 -13.47
CA GLY A 372 -16.04 -1.56 -14.55
C GLY A 372 -14.72 -2.30 -14.58
N GLY A 373 -14.33 -2.82 -15.75
CA GLY A 373 -13.01 -3.40 -15.99
C GLY A 373 -12.90 -4.91 -15.82
N HIS A 374 -13.46 -5.50 -14.77
CA HIS A 374 -13.25 -6.91 -14.42
C HIS A 374 -14.51 -7.80 -14.55
N GLY A 375 -15.70 -7.22 -14.70
CA GLY A 375 -16.94 -7.99 -14.91
C GLY A 375 -17.29 -8.91 -13.74
N HIS A 376 -17.13 -8.42 -12.51
CA HIS A 376 -17.52 -9.20 -11.32
C HIS A 376 -19.01 -9.46 -11.26
N ASP A 377 -19.40 -10.74 -11.17
CA ASP A 377 -20.78 -11.24 -11.12
C ASP A 377 -21.26 -11.49 -9.68
#